data_4d31913ea10017381f99716b2f3e5a9c
#
_entry.id   4d31913ea10017381f99716b2f3e5a9c
#
_cell.length_a   1.000
_cell.length_b   1.000
_cell.length_c   1.000
_cell.angle_alpha   90.00
_cell.angle_beta   90.00
_cell.angle_gamma   90.00
#
_symmetry.space_group_name_H-M   'P 1'
#
loop_
_entity.id
_entity.type
_entity.pdbx_description
1 polymer ?
#
loop_
_entity_poly.entity_id
_entity_poly.type
_entity_poly.pdbx_seq_one_letter_code
_entity_poly.pdbx_strand_id
1 'polypeptide(L)'
;MPSHRLLVAISVFNGWQLRNLDIITAFLNGDIDTDVFMGIPEGMNIDPRRYVLKLRRSLYGLKQAPRIWWEKMRDFLLTTCQFHCCEAEPTLFTRSRGNRFVILLLFVDDVILTGTDEGIEEFVQECTKTFKTRDLGSLKLFLGICLERQENKVLLHQRDYIKRILERFNAPIASVATPLDPKLPLVEAPESELLGDDDAAEYRAAVEALMYLMVCTRPNLAFTLSRLSKFSSKPGEKYAAALKRVFRYLSFTRDMGIAFNIPSSSTPTSTLLGYSDSNFAADLRNKESL
;
A
#
# COMPACT_ATOMS: atom_id res chain seq x y z
N MET A 1 0.67 -4.25 2.44
CA MET A 1 -0.26 -3.37 3.18
C MET A 1 -0.61 -3.82 4.60
N PRO A 2 -0.84 -5.11 4.94
CA PRO A 2 -1.02 -5.51 6.35
C PRO A 2 0.14 -5.10 7.25
N SER A 3 1.38 -5.30 6.80
CA SER A 3 2.62 -4.98 7.52
C SER A 3 2.73 -3.51 7.92
N HIS A 4 2.33 -2.58 7.02
CA HIS A 4 2.30 -1.15 7.32
C HIS A 4 1.31 -0.83 8.45
N ARG A 5 0.09 -1.37 8.40
CA ARG A 5 -0.91 -1.17 9.48
C ARG A 5 -0.44 -1.76 10.80
N LEU A 6 0.19 -2.94 10.77
CA LEU A 6 0.79 -3.56 11.95
C LEU A 6 1.90 -2.68 12.55
N LEU A 7 2.77 -2.13 11.70
CA LEU A 7 3.84 -1.22 12.12
C LEU A 7 3.28 0.02 12.83
N VAL A 8 2.22 0.62 12.27
CA VAL A 8 1.52 1.76 12.89
C VAL A 8 0.89 1.35 14.22
N ALA A 9 0.23 0.18 14.29
CA ALA A 9 -0.36 -0.31 15.53
C ALA A 9 0.69 -0.49 16.63
N ILE A 10 1.82 -1.14 16.32
CA ILE A 10 2.94 -1.35 17.26
C ILE A 10 3.52 -0.02 17.71
N SER A 11 3.72 0.92 16.80
CA SER A 11 4.23 2.27 17.09
C SER A 11 3.31 3.00 18.06
N VAL A 12 2.00 3.03 17.79
CA VAL A 12 1.01 3.69 18.63
C VAL A 12 0.92 3.03 20.01
N PHE A 13 0.94 1.70 20.06
CA PHE A 13 0.88 0.93 21.28
C PHE A 13 2.06 1.20 22.24
N ASN A 14 3.27 1.34 21.70
CA ASN A 14 4.48 1.58 22.47
C ASN A 14 4.79 3.09 22.66
N GLY A 15 3.99 3.99 22.13
CA GLY A 15 4.27 5.42 22.15
C GLY A 15 5.46 5.84 21.27
N TRP A 16 5.91 4.98 20.36
CA TRP A 16 7.04 5.24 19.48
C TRP A 16 6.66 6.16 18.31
N GLN A 17 7.67 6.84 17.78
CA GLN A 17 7.51 7.61 16.56
C GLN A 17 7.63 6.73 15.32
N LEU A 18 6.98 7.15 14.24
CA LEU A 18 7.21 6.63 12.90
C LEU A 18 8.04 7.63 12.12
N ARG A 19 9.17 7.20 11.57
CA ARG A 19 10.09 8.02 10.79
C ARG A 19 10.19 7.48 9.38
N ASN A 20 10.29 8.35 8.40
CA ASN A 20 10.45 7.99 6.99
C ASN A 20 11.82 8.44 6.47
N LEU A 21 12.54 7.50 5.83
CA LEU A 21 13.76 7.78 5.08
C LEU A 21 13.52 7.45 3.60
N ASP A 22 14.04 8.29 2.73
CA ASP A 22 14.04 8.13 1.27
C ASP A 22 15.47 7.82 0.80
N ILE A 23 15.67 6.71 0.12
CA ILE A 23 16.97 6.33 -0.47
C ILE A 23 17.07 6.94 -1.85
N ILE A 24 17.89 7.98 -1.98
CA ILE A 24 18.04 8.70 -3.23
C ILE A 24 18.61 7.77 -4.30
N THR A 25 17.89 7.66 -5.42
CA THR A 25 18.30 6.81 -6.56
C THR A 25 18.59 5.36 -6.18
N ALA A 26 17.68 4.73 -5.42
CA ALA A 26 17.81 3.38 -4.88
C ALA A 26 18.35 2.36 -5.91
N PHE A 27 17.77 2.28 -7.09
CA PHE A 27 18.19 1.32 -8.12
C PHE A 27 19.60 1.56 -8.65
N LEU A 28 20.09 2.80 -8.68
CA LEU A 28 21.46 3.11 -9.11
C LEU A 28 22.54 2.59 -8.14
N ASN A 29 22.15 2.17 -6.94
CA ASN A 29 23.07 1.55 -6.00
C ASN A 29 23.37 0.07 -6.35
N GLY A 30 22.52 -0.58 -7.17
CA GLY A 30 22.68 -1.98 -7.56
C GLY A 30 23.64 -2.15 -8.75
N ASP A 31 24.54 -3.11 -8.68
CA ASP A 31 25.40 -3.49 -9.79
C ASP A 31 24.69 -4.52 -10.67
N ILE A 32 24.73 -4.36 -12.00
CA ILE A 32 24.06 -5.28 -12.94
C ILE A 32 24.89 -6.56 -13.07
N ASP A 33 24.22 -7.69 -12.95
CA ASP A 33 24.79 -9.04 -13.07
C ASP A 33 24.79 -9.60 -14.51
N THR A 34 24.17 -8.87 -15.44
CA THR A 34 24.02 -9.27 -16.86
C THR A 34 24.35 -8.12 -17.79
N ASP A 35 24.69 -8.43 -19.04
CA ASP A 35 24.95 -7.40 -20.04
C ASP A 35 23.66 -6.74 -20.53
N VAL A 36 23.49 -5.48 -20.15
CA VAL A 36 22.36 -4.63 -20.58
C VAL A 36 22.89 -3.44 -21.34
N PHE A 37 22.34 -3.22 -22.52
CA PHE A 37 22.70 -2.12 -23.40
C PHE A 37 21.50 -1.17 -23.59
N MET A 38 21.76 0.12 -23.69
CA MET A 38 20.76 1.14 -23.99
C MET A 38 21.25 2.03 -25.14
N GLY A 39 20.30 2.62 -25.87
CA GLY A 39 20.59 3.64 -26.86
C GLY A 39 21.24 4.89 -26.25
N ILE A 40 21.90 5.68 -27.08
CA ILE A 40 22.49 6.95 -26.66
C ILE A 40 21.36 7.95 -26.35
N PRO A 41 21.28 8.51 -25.12
CA PRO A 41 20.31 9.54 -24.80
C PRO A 41 20.52 10.82 -25.60
N GLU A 42 19.43 11.56 -25.84
CA GLU A 42 19.51 12.88 -26.46
C GLU A 42 20.41 13.84 -25.67
N GLY A 43 21.20 14.62 -26.39
CA GLY A 43 22.13 15.58 -25.80
C GLY A 43 23.53 15.01 -25.50
N MET A 44 23.77 13.71 -25.69
CA MET A 44 25.13 13.17 -25.64
C MET A 44 25.82 13.34 -26.99
N ASN A 45 27.05 13.85 -26.99
CA ASN A 45 27.86 14.02 -28.20
C ASN A 45 28.53 12.69 -28.63
N ILE A 46 27.71 11.67 -28.88
CA ILE A 46 28.11 10.31 -29.30
C ILE A 46 27.18 9.91 -30.45
N ASP A 47 27.75 9.37 -31.56
CA ASP A 47 26.96 8.92 -32.69
C ASP A 47 26.11 7.68 -32.33
N PRO A 48 24.76 7.79 -32.26
CA PRO A 48 23.89 6.68 -31.85
C PRO A 48 23.82 5.55 -32.88
N ARG A 49 24.35 5.75 -34.08
CA ARG A 49 24.42 4.71 -35.14
C ARG A 49 25.60 3.78 -34.99
N ARG A 50 26.63 4.22 -34.23
CA ARG A 50 27.89 3.47 -34.07
C ARG A 50 28.06 2.91 -32.66
N TYR A 51 27.39 3.50 -31.67
CA TYR A 51 27.62 3.17 -30.26
C TYR A 51 26.32 2.94 -29.51
N VAL A 52 26.42 2.11 -28.50
CA VAL A 52 25.42 1.89 -27.46
C VAL A 52 26.09 2.01 -26.10
N LEU A 53 25.33 2.31 -25.05
CA LEU A 53 25.85 2.36 -23.70
C LEU A 53 25.67 1.01 -23.03
N LYS A 54 26.74 0.43 -22.50
CA LYS A 54 26.68 -0.73 -21.60
C LYS A 54 26.44 -0.23 -20.20
N LEU A 55 25.34 -0.66 -19.59
CA LEU A 55 25.01 -0.29 -18.22
C LEU A 55 25.90 -1.05 -17.24
N ARG A 56 26.45 -0.35 -16.26
CA ARG A 56 27.20 -0.93 -15.15
C ARG A 56 26.37 -1.04 -13.88
N ARG A 57 25.35 -0.18 -13.76
CA ARG A 57 24.43 -0.14 -12.62
C ARG A 57 22.99 -0.23 -13.09
N SER A 58 22.11 -0.73 -12.24
CA SER A 58 20.71 -0.85 -12.57
C SER A 58 20.04 0.52 -12.68
N LEU A 59 19.00 0.59 -13.50
CA LEU A 59 18.22 1.80 -13.76
C LEU A 59 16.74 1.53 -13.55
N TYR A 60 16.00 2.61 -13.27
CA TYR A 60 14.53 2.57 -13.30
C TYR A 60 14.04 2.11 -14.69
N GLY A 61 13.08 1.19 -14.69
CA GLY A 61 12.54 0.57 -15.91
C GLY A 61 13.12 -0.80 -16.25
N LEU A 62 14.26 -1.20 -15.68
CA LEU A 62 14.78 -2.56 -15.85
C LEU A 62 14.02 -3.54 -14.98
N LYS A 63 13.62 -4.70 -15.53
CA LYS A 63 12.88 -5.74 -14.80
C LYS A 63 13.61 -6.29 -13.58
N GLN A 64 14.95 -6.36 -13.65
CA GLN A 64 15.80 -6.88 -12.56
C GLN A 64 16.18 -5.83 -11.51
N ALA A 65 15.99 -4.53 -11.77
CA ALA A 65 16.42 -3.47 -10.87
C ALA A 65 15.83 -3.58 -9.44
N PRO A 66 14.52 -3.88 -9.27
CA PRO A 66 13.94 -4.05 -7.93
C PRO A 66 14.56 -5.21 -7.14
N ARG A 67 14.87 -6.34 -7.80
CA ARG A 67 15.51 -7.51 -7.18
C ARG A 67 16.94 -7.16 -6.73
N ILE A 68 17.73 -6.60 -7.64
CA ILE A 68 19.14 -6.24 -7.37
C ILE A 68 19.23 -5.25 -6.20
N TRP A 69 18.37 -4.25 -6.19
CA TRP A 69 18.30 -3.28 -5.09
C TRP A 69 17.89 -3.92 -3.78
N TRP A 70 16.83 -4.75 -3.79
CA TRP A 70 16.36 -5.44 -2.59
C TRP A 70 17.44 -6.34 -2.00
N GLU A 71 18.14 -7.13 -2.82
CA GLU A 71 19.26 -7.98 -2.39
C GLU A 71 20.36 -7.14 -1.73
N LYS A 72 20.77 -6.04 -2.36
CA LYS A 72 21.80 -5.14 -1.81
C LYS A 72 21.40 -4.52 -0.47
N MET A 73 20.19 -4.01 -0.38
CA MET A 73 19.69 -3.41 0.86
C MET A 73 19.51 -4.45 1.96
N ARG A 74 18.98 -5.63 1.61
CA ARG A 74 18.87 -6.76 2.53
C ARG A 74 20.23 -7.18 3.08
N ASP A 75 21.23 -7.35 2.24
CA ASP A 75 22.58 -7.74 2.68
C ASP A 75 23.18 -6.69 3.60
N PHE A 76 23.03 -5.41 3.29
CA PHE A 76 23.44 -4.31 4.17
C PHE A 76 22.73 -4.38 5.54
N LEU A 77 21.42 -4.59 5.55
CA LEU A 77 20.65 -4.71 6.79
C LEU A 77 21.08 -5.91 7.64
N LEU A 78 21.30 -7.07 7.02
CA LEU A 78 21.66 -8.29 7.74
C LEU A 78 23.12 -8.29 8.21
N THR A 79 24.06 -7.92 7.32
CA THR A 79 25.50 -8.08 7.61
C THR A 79 26.09 -6.88 8.32
N THR A 80 25.77 -5.66 7.88
CA THR A 80 26.35 -4.42 8.43
C THR A 80 25.55 -3.93 9.62
N CYS A 81 24.22 -3.83 9.47
CA CYS A 81 23.35 -3.29 10.53
C CYS A 81 22.85 -4.34 11.52
N GLN A 82 23.06 -5.64 11.26
CA GLN A 82 22.68 -6.76 12.12
C GLN A 82 21.17 -6.82 12.43
N PHE A 83 20.35 -6.51 11.43
CA PHE A 83 18.91 -6.76 11.50
C PHE A 83 18.60 -8.24 11.27
N HIS A 84 17.43 -8.66 11.74
CA HIS A 84 16.81 -9.93 11.43
C HIS A 84 15.66 -9.70 10.46
N CYS A 85 15.59 -10.48 9.38
CA CYS A 85 14.49 -10.44 8.41
C CYS A 85 13.32 -11.28 8.95
N CYS A 86 12.11 -10.77 8.83
CA CYS A 86 10.91 -11.53 9.16
C CYS A 86 10.64 -12.59 8.08
N GLU A 87 10.47 -13.85 8.48
CA GLU A 87 10.20 -14.96 7.54
C GLU A 87 8.88 -14.80 6.79
N ALA A 88 7.84 -14.30 7.49
CA ALA A 88 6.52 -14.11 6.90
C ALA A 88 6.39 -12.87 6.01
N GLU A 89 7.31 -11.90 6.17
CA GLU A 89 7.30 -10.63 5.42
C GLU A 89 8.75 -10.21 5.13
N PRO A 90 9.28 -10.56 3.95
CA PRO A 90 10.68 -10.30 3.60
C PRO A 90 11.08 -8.82 3.56
N THR A 91 10.11 -7.91 3.57
CA THR A 91 10.35 -6.47 3.61
C THR A 91 10.36 -5.88 5.02
N LEU A 92 10.08 -6.71 6.03
CA LEU A 92 10.06 -6.33 7.44
C LEU A 92 11.33 -6.85 8.15
N PHE A 93 12.02 -5.94 8.82
CA PHE A 93 13.25 -6.23 9.55
C PHE A 93 13.17 -5.72 10.97
N THR A 94 13.80 -6.43 11.90
CA THR A 94 13.86 -6.04 13.32
C THR A 94 15.28 -6.08 13.83
N ARG A 95 15.62 -5.17 14.75
CA ARG A 95 16.92 -5.14 15.44
C ARG A 95 16.73 -4.81 16.91
N SER A 96 17.45 -5.53 17.78
CA SER A 96 17.54 -5.25 19.21
C SER A 96 19.00 -5.25 19.64
N ARG A 97 19.46 -4.13 20.22
CA ARG A 97 20.80 -3.97 20.79
C ARG A 97 20.69 -3.36 22.19
N GLY A 98 20.65 -4.18 23.22
CA GLY A 98 20.34 -3.73 24.58
C GLY A 98 18.94 -3.09 24.64
N ASN A 99 18.86 -1.83 25.06
CA ASN A 99 17.60 -1.09 25.13
C ASN A 99 17.19 -0.43 23.79
N ARG A 100 17.99 -0.57 22.74
CA ARG A 100 17.71 0.02 21.42
C ARG A 100 16.98 -1.00 20.55
N PHE A 101 15.75 -0.68 20.22
CA PHE A 101 14.91 -1.54 19.39
C PHE A 101 14.43 -0.77 18.15
N VAL A 102 14.49 -1.42 16.98
CA VAL A 102 14.04 -0.84 15.70
C VAL A 102 13.29 -1.90 14.92
N ILE A 103 12.15 -1.50 14.36
CA ILE A 103 11.44 -2.20 13.31
C ILE A 103 11.54 -1.35 12.04
N LEU A 104 11.91 -1.98 10.94
CA LEU A 104 12.09 -1.38 9.64
C LEU A 104 11.18 -2.07 8.63
N LEU A 105 10.43 -1.29 7.86
CA LEU A 105 9.68 -1.74 6.68
C LEU A 105 10.29 -1.10 5.45
N LEU A 106 10.77 -1.93 4.53
CA LEU A 106 11.39 -1.50 3.27
C LEU A 106 10.37 -1.55 2.13
N PHE A 107 10.20 -0.45 1.41
CA PHE A 107 9.40 -0.42 0.18
C PHE A 107 10.16 0.34 -0.91
N VAL A 108 10.94 -0.41 -1.70
CA VAL A 108 11.83 0.11 -2.75
C VAL A 108 12.80 1.16 -2.17
N ASP A 109 12.56 2.43 -2.39
CA ASP A 109 13.34 3.58 -1.92
C ASP A 109 12.84 4.17 -0.60
N ASP A 110 11.61 3.86 -0.20
CA ASP A 110 11.03 4.27 1.07
C ASP A 110 11.39 3.30 2.20
N VAL A 111 11.91 3.81 3.30
CA VAL A 111 12.19 3.07 4.54
C VAL A 111 11.40 3.66 5.68
N ILE A 112 10.46 2.89 6.22
CA ILE A 112 9.72 3.29 7.42
C ILE A 112 10.36 2.66 8.64
N LEU A 113 10.60 3.48 9.66
CA LEU A 113 11.21 3.09 10.93
C LEU A 113 10.24 3.35 12.08
N THR A 114 10.24 2.45 13.06
CA THR A 114 9.68 2.68 14.38
C THR A 114 10.51 1.95 15.43
N GLY A 115 10.49 2.44 16.68
CA GLY A 115 11.27 1.87 17.76
C GLY A 115 11.69 2.94 18.76
N THR A 116 12.78 2.66 19.49
CA THR A 116 13.37 3.65 20.40
C THR A 116 14.10 4.73 19.62
N ASP A 117 14.06 5.98 20.09
CA ASP A 117 14.68 7.12 19.40
C ASP A 117 16.18 6.90 19.15
N GLU A 118 16.90 6.35 20.16
CA GLU A 118 18.32 6.05 20.04
C GLU A 118 18.60 4.95 19.00
N GLY A 119 17.72 3.94 18.93
CA GLY A 119 17.84 2.86 17.95
C GLY A 119 17.63 3.35 16.52
N ILE A 120 16.64 4.21 16.31
CA ILE A 120 16.35 4.82 15.00
C ILE A 120 17.52 5.71 14.58
N GLU A 121 18.03 6.59 15.48
CA GLU A 121 19.12 7.50 15.16
C GLU A 121 20.40 6.77 14.80
N GLU A 122 20.72 5.69 15.54
CA GLU A 122 21.86 4.82 15.23
C GLU A 122 21.74 4.22 13.81
N PHE A 123 20.57 3.71 13.44
CA PHE A 123 20.36 3.17 12.10
C PHE A 123 20.43 4.26 11.01
N VAL A 124 19.87 5.43 11.25
CA VAL A 124 19.94 6.56 10.31
C VAL A 124 21.40 6.92 10.01
N GLN A 125 22.26 6.96 11.04
CA GLN A 125 23.68 7.24 10.87
C GLN A 125 24.40 6.12 10.10
N GLU A 126 24.09 4.83 10.35
CA GLU A 126 24.64 3.69 9.61
C GLU A 126 24.20 3.75 8.13
N CYS A 127 22.93 4.05 7.87
CA CYS A 127 22.36 4.11 6.54
C CYS A 127 22.95 5.26 5.71
N THR A 128 23.08 6.46 6.30
CA THR A 128 23.62 7.65 5.62
C THR A 128 25.11 7.56 5.28
N LYS A 129 25.86 6.72 6.00
CA LYS A 129 27.28 6.42 5.66
C LYS A 129 27.41 5.56 4.40
N THR A 130 26.40 4.74 4.11
CA THR A 130 26.46 3.76 3.01
C THR A 130 25.68 4.21 1.79
N PHE A 131 24.49 4.79 2.00
CA PHE A 131 23.60 5.23 0.94
C PHE A 131 23.33 6.74 1.04
N LYS A 132 23.12 7.37 -0.11
CA LYS A 132 22.63 8.74 -0.13
C LYS A 132 21.16 8.72 0.29
N THR A 133 20.88 9.20 1.49
CA THR A 133 19.55 9.18 2.11
C THR A 133 19.04 10.58 2.37
N ARG A 134 17.72 10.73 2.31
CA ARG A 134 17.00 11.91 2.79
C ARG A 134 16.14 11.50 3.96
N ASP A 135 16.36 12.09 5.12
CA ASP A 135 15.49 11.95 6.26
C ASP A 135 14.28 12.88 6.09
N LEU A 136 13.10 12.28 5.98
CA LEU A 136 11.83 13.01 5.83
C LEU A 136 11.17 13.29 7.19
N GLY A 137 11.79 12.85 8.28
CA GLY A 137 11.29 13.02 9.64
C GLY A 137 10.06 12.15 9.94
N SER A 138 9.12 12.71 10.70
CA SER A 138 7.90 11.99 11.09
C SER A 138 7.05 11.60 9.88
N LEU A 139 6.63 10.33 9.83
CA LEU A 139 5.82 9.78 8.75
C LEU A 139 4.44 10.46 8.69
N LYS A 140 4.16 11.12 7.58
CA LYS A 140 2.86 11.77 7.30
C LYS A 140 2.14 11.15 6.12
N LEU A 141 2.89 10.63 5.15
CA LEU A 141 2.37 10.04 3.93
C LEU A 141 3.21 8.84 3.55
N PHE A 142 2.56 7.71 3.24
CA PHE A 142 3.21 6.53 2.71
C PHE A 142 2.31 5.84 1.69
N LEU A 143 2.82 5.64 0.48
CA LEU A 143 2.07 5.00 -0.61
C LEU A 143 0.64 5.55 -0.76
N GLY A 144 0.46 6.85 -0.70
CA GLY A 144 -0.86 7.50 -0.82
C GLY A 144 -1.79 7.34 0.39
N ILE A 145 -1.28 6.81 1.51
CA ILE A 145 -1.97 6.72 2.79
C ILE A 145 -1.44 7.84 3.69
N CYS A 146 -2.31 8.73 4.11
CA CYS A 146 -1.99 9.78 5.07
C CYS A 146 -2.07 9.24 6.49
N LEU A 147 -1.12 9.63 7.32
CA LEU A 147 -1.07 9.36 8.75
C LEU A 147 -1.23 10.67 9.50
N GLU A 148 -2.35 10.81 10.21
CA GLU A 148 -2.71 11.99 10.98
C GLU A 148 -2.70 11.65 12.47
N ARG A 149 -1.77 12.25 13.24
CA ARG A 149 -1.72 12.08 14.69
C ARG A 149 -2.64 13.12 15.34
N GLN A 150 -3.59 12.63 16.12
CA GLN A 150 -4.51 13.41 16.95
C GLN A 150 -4.17 13.18 18.42
N GLU A 151 -4.79 13.91 19.34
CA GLU A 151 -4.51 13.86 20.77
C GLU A 151 -4.54 12.44 21.36
N ASN A 152 -5.55 11.66 21.02
CA ASN A 152 -5.82 10.33 21.60
C ASN A 152 -5.78 9.18 20.58
N LYS A 153 -5.46 9.45 19.31
CA LYS A 153 -5.42 8.43 18.26
C LYS A 153 -4.51 8.82 17.10
N VAL A 154 -4.15 7.82 16.31
CA VAL A 154 -3.55 7.99 14.99
C VAL A 154 -4.54 7.51 13.95
N LEU A 155 -4.85 8.34 12.96
CA LEU A 155 -5.79 8.05 11.87
C LEU A 155 -5.03 7.80 10.57
N LEU A 156 -5.25 6.63 9.96
CA LEU A 156 -4.85 6.33 8.59
C LEU A 156 -6.00 6.62 7.64
N HIS A 157 -5.81 7.49 6.67
CA HIS A 157 -6.85 7.86 5.73
C HIS A 157 -6.31 8.13 4.32
N GLN A 158 -7.20 8.17 3.34
CA GLN A 158 -6.89 8.45 1.93
C GLN A 158 -7.83 9.51 1.33
N ARG A 159 -8.08 10.60 2.05
CA ARG A 159 -9.00 11.68 1.62
C ARG A 159 -8.70 12.20 0.21
N ASP A 160 -7.43 12.49 -0.08
CA ASP A 160 -7.02 13.01 -1.38
C ASP A 160 -7.18 11.99 -2.50
N TYR A 161 -6.93 10.72 -2.21
CA TYR A 161 -7.17 9.64 -3.16
C TYR A 161 -8.67 9.48 -3.43
N ILE A 162 -9.52 9.51 -2.39
CA ILE A 162 -10.98 9.47 -2.53
C ILE A 162 -11.45 10.63 -3.40
N LYS A 163 -10.98 11.86 -3.15
CA LYS A 163 -11.30 13.02 -3.97
C LYS A 163 -10.99 12.78 -5.45
N ARG A 164 -9.77 12.32 -5.76
CA ARG A 164 -9.34 12.04 -7.15
C ARG A 164 -10.19 10.98 -7.84
N ILE A 165 -10.55 9.88 -7.17
CA ILE A 165 -11.40 8.85 -7.78
C ILE A 165 -12.84 9.32 -7.97
N LEU A 166 -13.39 10.12 -7.06
CA LEU A 166 -14.72 10.72 -7.22
C LEU A 166 -14.76 11.65 -8.45
N GLU A 167 -13.73 12.45 -8.64
CA GLU A 167 -13.57 13.32 -9.82
C GLU A 167 -13.41 12.50 -11.11
N ARG A 168 -12.52 11.49 -11.09
CA ARG A 168 -12.24 10.63 -12.26
C ARG A 168 -13.46 9.90 -12.78
N PHE A 169 -14.31 9.40 -11.89
CA PHE A 169 -15.50 8.62 -12.25
C PHE A 169 -16.78 9.45 -12.23
N ASN A 170 -16.70 10.78 -12.29
CA ASN A 170 -17.85 11.69 -12.28
C ASN A 170 -18.92 11.32 -11.24
N ALA A 171 -18.45 11.00 -10.03
CA ALA A 171 -19.30 10.44 -9.00
C ALA A 171 -20.36 11.46 -8.52
N PRO A 172 -21.63 11.08 -8.46
CA PRO A 172 -22.68 11.97 -7.97
C PRO A 172 -22.49 12.27 -6.49
N ILE A 173 -22.60 13.55 -6.12
CA ILE A 173 -22.60 13.99 -4.72
C ILE A 173 -23.98 13.67 -4.15
N ALA A 174 -24.09 12.55 -3.44
CA ALA A 174 -25.33 12.14 -2.78
C ALA A 174 -24.99 11.30 -1.54
N SER A 175 -25.79 11.46 -0.49
CA SER A 175 -25.61 10.69 0.74
C SER A 175 -26.33 9.34 0.67
N VAL A 176 -25.62 8.26 0.98
CA VAL A 176 -26.19 6.93 1.22
C VAL A 176 -25.54 6.32 2.45
N ALA A 177 -26.33 5.62 3.27
CA ALA A 177 -25.85 5.06 4.55
C ALA A 177 -24.98 3.80 4.38
N THR A 178 -25.15 3.05 3.30
CA THR A 178 -24.45 1.78 3.06
C THR A 178 -23.88 1.71 1.65
N PRO A 179 -22.70 1.08 1.47
CA PRO A 179 -22.06 1.00 0.16
C PRO A 179 -22.77 0.06 -0.82
N LEU A 180 -23.54 -0.91 -0.33
CA LEU A 180 -24.32 -1.84 -1.16
C LEU A 180 -25.78 -1.86 -0.68
N ASP A 181 -26.70 -2.04 -1.62
CA ASP A 181 -28.08 -2.34 -1.27
C ASP A 181 -28.17 -3.82 -0.90
N PRO A 182 -28.59 -4.17 0.33
CA PRO A 182 -28.73 -5.57 0.75
C PRO A 182 -29.74 -6.37 -0.06
N LYS A 183 -30.65 -5.71 -0.76
CA LYS A 183 -31.67 -6.34 -1.60
C LYS A 183 -31.22 -6.56 -3.04
N LEU A 184 -30.02 -6.11 -3.44
CA LEU A 184 -29.53 -6.29 -4.80
C LEU A 184 -29.27 -7.78 -5.07
N PRO A 185 -29.97 -8.42 -6.02
CA PRO A 185 -29.70 -9.79 -6.40
C PRO A 185 -28.35 -9.88 -7.14
N LEU A 186 -27.44 -10.69 -6.60
CA LEU A 186 -26.09 -10.86 -7.14
C LEU A 186 -26.04 -12.13 -8.00
N VAL A 187 -26.70 -12.08 -9.13
CA VAL A 187 -26.78 -13.13 -10.14
C VAL A 187 -26.26 -12.59 -11.48
N GLU A 188 -25.79 -13.44 -12.36
CA GLU A 188 -25.30 -13.00 -13.68
C GLU A 188 -26.34 -12.13 -14.41
N ALA A 189 -25.85 -11.12 -15.10
CA ALA A 189 -26.72 -10.28 -15.90
C ALA A 189 -27.08 -11.00 -17.20
N PRO A 190 -28.33 -10.89 -17.70
CA PRO A 190 -28.67 -11.39 -19.02
C PRO A 190 -27.88 -10.63 -20.09
N GLU A 191 -27.63 -11.25 -21.23
CA GLU A 191 -26.83 -10.65 -22.31
C GLU A 191 -27.34 -9.29 -22.76
N SER A 192 -28.64 -9.08 -22.73
CA SER A 192 -29.28 -7.80 -23.09
C SER A 192 -28.98 -6.62 -22.11
N GLU A 193 -28.50 -6.94 -20.91
CA GLU A 193 -28.16 -5.96 -19.85
C GLU A 193 -26.65 -5.83 -19.63
N LEU A 194 -25.82 -6.52 -20.46
CA LEU A 194 -24.37 -6.39 -20.36
C LEU A 194 -23.91 -5.01 -20.83
N LEU A 195 -22.89 -4.50 -20.18
CA LEU A 195 -22.22 -3.26 -20.60
C LEU A 195 -21.46 -3.46 -21.90
N GLY A 196 -21.41 -2.42 -22.73
CA GLY A 196 -20.49 -2.36 -23.84
C GLY A 196 -19.01 -2.35 -23.40
N ASP A 197 -18.09 -2.58 -24.33
CA ASP A 197 -16.67 -2.77 -24.02
C ASP A 197 -16.04 -1.60 -23.25
N ASP A 198 -16.36 -0.35 -23.62
CA ASP A 198 -15.85 0.85 -22.98
C ASP A 198 -16.37 0.98 -21.53
N ASP A 199 -17.67 0.82 -21.33
CA ASP A 199 -18.31 0.88 -19.99
C ASP A 199 -17.84 -0.28 -19.11
N ALA A 200 -17.61 -1.45 -19.68
CA ALA A 200 -17.06 -2.60 -18.98
C ALA A 200 -15.59 -2.36 -18.56
N ALA A 201 -14.80 -1.67 -19.39
CA ALA A 201 -13.45 -1.26 -19.03
C ALA A 201 -13.45 -0.21 -17.91
N GLU A 202 -14.35 0.78 -17.95
CA GLU A 202 -14.53 1.78 -16.90
C GLU A 202 -14.96 1.11 -15.58
N TYR A 203 -15.90 0.15 -15.64
CA TYR A 203 -16.30 -0.63 -14.47
C TYR A 203 -15.11 -1.34 -13.81
N ARG A 204 -14.27 -2.03 -14.58
CA ARG A 204 -13.07 -2.71 -14.06
C ARG A 204 -12.11 -1.72 -13.42
N ALA A 205 -11.82 -0.61 -14.09
CA ALA A 205 -10.93 0.42 -13.56
C ALA A 205 -11.46 1.03 -12.25
N ALA A 206 -12.78 1.20 -12.12
CA ALA A 206 -13.42 1.68 -10.90
C ALA A 206 -13.34 0.66 -9.76
N VAL A 207 -13.58 -0.63 -10.04
CA VAL A 207 -13.41 -1.70 -9.05
C VAL A 207 -11.97 -1.77 -8.54
N GLU A 208 -10.98 -1.70 -9.42
CA GLU A 208 -9.55 -1.71 -9.06
C GLU A 208 -9.18 -0.53 -8.15
N ALA A 209 -9.63 0.68 -8.51
CA ALA A 209 -9.40 1.88 -7.70
C ALA A 209 -10.01 1.75 -6.28
N LEU A 210 -11.19 1.18 -6.18
CA LEU A 210 -11.88 0.94 -4.91
C LEU A 210 -11.22 -0.21 -4.11
N MET A 211 -10.71 -1.25 -4.77
CA MET A 211 -9.97 -2.33 -4.11
C MET A 211 -8.70 -1.83 -3.44
N TYR A 212 -7.96 -0.92 -4.09
CA TYR A 212 -6.80 -0.28 -3.45
C TYR A 212 -7.21 0.46 -2.18
N LEU A 213 -8.29 1.25 -2.23
CA LEU A 213 -8.82 1.96 -1.08
C LEU A 213 -9.25 1.02 0.06
N MET A 214 -9.94 -0.07 -0.29
CA MET A 214 -10.40 -1.11 0.64
C MET A 214 -9.23 -1.74 1.41
N VAL A 215 -8.19 -2.17 0.68
CA VAL A 215 -7.03 -2.83 1.28
C VAL A 215 -6.23 -1.87 2.16
N CYS A 216 -6.19 -0.58 1.83
CA CYS A 216 -5.37 0.39 2.56
C CYS A 216 -6.07 0.94 3.81
N THR A 217 -7.23 1.58 3.66
CA THR A 217 -7.85 2.36 4.74
C THR A 217 -9.35 2.18 4.91
N ARG A 218 -10.02 1.47 3.98
CA ARG A 218 -11.49 1.33 3.99
C ARG A 218 -11.95 -0.15 3.97
N PRO A 219 -11.58 -0.95 4.99
CA PRO A 219 -11.97 -2.38 5.06
C PRO A 219 -13.50 -2.58 5.07
N ASN A 220 -14.26 -1.58 5.47
CA ASN A 220 -15.73 -1.59 5.42
C ASN A 220 -16.33 -1.72 4.00
N LEU A 221 -15.51 -1.58 2.95
CA LEU A 221 -15.91 -1.85 1.57
C LEU A 221 -15.71 -3.31 1.15
N ALA A 222 -15.07 -4.14 1.99
CA ALA A 222 -14.62 -5.49 1.61
C ALA A 222 -15.76 -6.37 1.11
N PHE A 223 -16.88 -6.43 1.84
CA PHE A 223 -18.05 -7.20 1.42
C PHE A 223 -18.59 -6.73 0.06
N THR A 224 -18.78 -5.42 -0.09
CA THR A 224 -19.31 -4.84 -1.34
C THR A 224 -18.43 -5.16 -2.54
N LEU A 225 -17.12 -4.94 -2.40
CA LEU A 225 -16.18 -5.13 -3.50
C LEU A 225 -15.92 -6.60 -3.82
N SER A 226 -15.92 -7.48 -2.82
CA SER A 226 -15.85 -8.93 -3.07
C SER A 226 -17.03 -9.43 -3.89
N ARG A 227 -18.20 -8.81 -3.73
CA ARG A 227 -19.41 -9.13 -4.51
C ARG A 227 -19.36 -8.54 -5.92
N LEU A 228 -19.03 -7.25 -6.06
CA LEU A 228 -19.03 -6.57 -7.35
C LEU A 228 -17.88 -7.05 -8.26
N SER A 229 -16.71 -7.36 -7.70
CA SER A 229 -15.56 -7.86 -8.48
C SER A 229 -15.82 -9.19 -9.18
N LYS A 230 -16.74 -10.02 -8.68
CA LYS A 230 -17.13 -11.30 -9.32
C LYS A 230 -17.72 -11.09 -10.73
N PHE A 231 -18.26 -9.93 -11.00
CA PHE A 231 -18.87 -9.58 -12.29
C PHE A 231 -17.97 -8.73 -13.21
N SER A 232 -16.68 -8.59 -12.89
CA SER A 232 -15.76 -7.75 -13.66
C SER A 232 -15.49 -8.26 -15.08
N SER A 233 -15.68 -9.56 -15.35
CA SER A 233 -15.53 -10.15 -16.68
C SER A 233 -16.70 -9.81 -17.63
N LYS A 234 -17.93 -9.79 -17.08
CA LYS A 234 -19.17 -9.50 -17.80
C LYS A 234 -20.08 -8.63 -16.93
N PRO A 235 -19.73 -7.35 -16.74
CA PRO A 235 -20.52 -6.47 -15.89
C PRO A 235 -21.83 -6.07 -16.57
N GLY A 236 -22.93 -6.07 -15.82
CA GLY A 236 -24.22 -5.59 -16.28
C GLY A 236 -24.57 -4.22 -15.71
N GLU A 237 -25.58 -3.56 -16.28
CA GLU A 237 -26.04 -2.21 -15.88
C GLU A 237 -26.37 -2.11 -14.38
N LYS A 238 -26.98 -3.15 -13.80
CA LYS A 238 -27.29 -3.20 -12.36
C LYS A 238 -26.04 -3.14 -11.47
N TYR A 239 -24.90 -3.70 -11.93
CA TYR A 239 -23.62 -3.65 -11.19
C TYR A 239 -22.95 -2.29 -11.33
N ALA A 240 -23.06 -1.66 -12.52
CA ALA A 240 -22.63 -0.27 -12.70
C ALA A 240 -23.41 0.69 -11.79
N ALA A 241 -24.72 0.49 -11.67
CA ALA A 241 -25.56 1.26 -10.75
C ALA A 241 -25.17 1.03 -9.27
N ALA A 242 -24.86 -0.22 -8.90
CA ALA A 242 -24.36 -0.55 -7.56
C ALA A 242 -22.99 0.10 -7.29
N LEU A 243 -22.10 0.11 -8.28
CA LEU A 243 -20.80 0.77 -8.17
C LEU A 243 -20.94 2.30 -7.98
N LYS A 244 -21.86 2.94 -8.69
CA LYS A 244 -22.22 4.36 -8.48
C LYS A 244 -22.71 4.61 -7.04
N ARG A 245 -23.40 3.64 -6.41
CA ARG A 245 -23.78 3.74 -5.00
C ARG A 245 -22.57 3.71 -4.07
N VAL A 246 -21.52 2.90 -4.36
CA VAL A 246 -20.27 2.90 -3.59
C VAL A 246 -19.63 4.29 -3.62
N PHE A 247 -19.57 4.93 -4.78
CA PHE A 247 -19.04 6.30 -4.88
C PHE A 247 -19.84 7.32 -4.09
N ARG A 248 -21.18 7.23 -4.08
CA ARG A 248 -22.05 8.08 -3.22
C ARG A 248 -21.74 7.86 -1.74
N TYR A 249 -21.56 6.62 -1.32
CA TYR A 249 -21.16 6.30 0.04
C TYR A 249 -19.80 6.91 0.39
N LEU A 250 -18.83 6.82 -0.51
CA LEU A 250 -17.50 7.40 -0.33
C LEU A 250 -17.53 8.93 -0.27
N SER A 251 -18.35 9.60 -1.09
CA SER A 251 -18.45 11.06 -1.07
C SER A 251 -18.93 11.59 0.28
N PHE A 252 -19.82 10.86 0.94
CA PHE A 252 -20.32 11.19 2.27
C PHE A 252 -19.37 10.77 3.40
N THR A 253 -18.60 9.69 3.22
CA THR A 253 -17.73 9.12 4.24
C THR A 253 -16.24 9.32 3.94
N ARG A 254 -15.85 10.34 3.18
CA ARG A 254 -14.48 10.58 2.71
C ARG A 254 -13.46 10.74 3.84
N ASP A 255 -13.92 11.20 5.01
CA ASP A 255 -13.08 11.45 6.17
C ASP A 255 -12.87 10.21 7.05
N MET A 256 -13.54 9.10 6.73
CA MET A 256 -13.34 7.84 7.45
C MET A 256 -12.01 7.18 7.09
N GLY A 257 -11.42 6.51 8.07
CA GLY A 257 -10.17 5.77 7.95
C GLY A 257 -10.05 4.72 9.06
N ILE A 258 -8.84 4.18 9.24
CA ILE A 258 -8.51 3.26 10.34
C ILE A 258 -7.93 4.09 11.47
N ALA A 259 -8.56 4.04 12.64
CA ALA A 259 -8.09 4.72 13.85
C ALA A 259 -7.38 3.73 14.79
N PHE A 260 -6.19 4.10 15.23
CA PHE A 260 -5.44 3.41 16.28
C PHE A 260 -5.47 4.29 17.52
N ASN A 261 -6.16 3.83 18.56
CA ASN A 261 -6.25 4.58 19.81
C ASN A 261 -4.95 4.51 20.60
N ILE A 262 -4.49 5.64 21.11
CA ILE A 262 -3.32 5.71 21.98
C ILE A 262 -3.75 5.16 23.37
N PRO A 263 -3.03 4.17 23.92
CA PRO A 263 -3.37 3.62 25.22
C PRO A 263 -3.37 4.70 26.31
N SER A 264 -4.39 4.70 27.16
CA SER A 264 -4.52 5.62 28.28
C SER A 264 -3.80 5.16 29.56
N SER A 265 -3.32 3.92 29.59
CA SER A 265 -2.62 3.32 30.75
C SER A 265 -1.15 3.04 30.44
N SER A 266 -0.32 3.17 31.46
CA SER A 266 1.13 2.92 31.41
C SER A 266 1.54 1.44 31.25
N THR A 267 0.61 0.51 31.36
CA THR A 267 0.82 -0.94 31.17
C THR A 267 -0.19 -1.51 30.19
N PRO A 268 0.00 -1.27 28.88
CA PRO A 268 -0.89 -1.87 27.90
C PRO A 268 -0.64 -3.38 27.83
N THR A 269 -1.69 -4.18 27.90
CA THR A 269 -1.63 -5.61 27.57
C THR A 269 -1.78 -5.77 26.07
N SER A 270 -0.74 -6.28 25.39
CA SER A 270 -0.80 -6.60 23.97
C SER A 270 -1.57 -7.90 23.77
N THR A 271 -2.87 -7.81 23.54
CA THR A 271 -3.67 -8.96 23.16
C THR A 271 -4.12 -8.81 21.70
N LEU A 272 -3.69 -9.75 20.84
CA LEU A 272 -4.22 -9.85 19.50
C LEU A 272 -5.55 -10.60 19.54
N LEU A 273 -6.64 -9.91 19.19
CA LEU A 273 -7.97 -10.51 19.10
C LEU A 273 -8.29 -10.76 17.62
N GLY A 274 -8.62 -12.00 17.31
CA GLY A 274 -9.10 -12.41 15.98
C GLY A 274 -10.56 -12.81 16.06
N TYR A 275 -11.32 -12.37 15.04
CA TYR A 275 -12.71 -12.76 14.86
C TYR A 275 -12.83 -13.44 13.49
N SER A 276 -13.54 -14.56 13.44
CA SER A 276 -13.90 -15.22 12.19
C SER A 276 -15.38 -15.59 12.24
N ASP A 277 -16.04 -15.44 11.11
CA ASP A 277 -17.44 -15.83 10.91
C ASP A 277 -17.59 -16.46 9.54
N SER A 278 -18.52 -17.41 9.40
CA SER A 278 -18.87 -18.03 8.14
C SER A 278 -20.36 -17.88 7.88
N ASN A 279 -20.72 -17.45 6.68
CA ASN A 279 -22.12 -17.47 6.28
C ASN A 279 -22.42 -18.73 5.45
N PHE A 280 -23.43 -19.49 5.87
CA PHE A 280 -23.83 -20.70 5.19
C PHE A 280 -24.41 -20.40 3.80
N ALA A 281 -23.75 -20.96 2.75
CA ALA A 281 -24.25 -20.96 1.38
C ALA A 281 -24.67 -19.58 0.83
N ALA A 282 -23.96 -18.51 1.19
CA ALA A 282 -24.31 -17.14 0.78
C ALA A 282 -23.97 -16.83 -0.69
N ASP A 283 -23.15 -17.63 -1.37
CA ASP A 283 -23.00 -17.54 -2.82
C ASP A 283 -24.11 -18.36 -3.50
N LEU A 284 -25.06 -17.64 -4.12
CA LEU A 284 -26.22 -18.27 -4.76
C LEU A 284 -25.90 -19.13 -5.98
N ARG A 285 -24.67 -19.04 -6.54
CA ARG A 285 -24.24 -19.79 -7.73
C ARG A 285 -23.76 -21.20 -7.38
N ASN A 286 -22.89 -21.30 -6.39
CA ASN A 286 -22.26 -22.57 -6.00
C ASN A 286 -22.62 -23.04 -4.58
N LYS A 287 -23.43 -22.24 -3.86
CA LYS A 287 -23.85 -22.50 -2.47
C LYS A 287 -22.68 -22.64 -1.49
N GLU A 288 -21.57 -21.97 -1.77
CA GLU A 288 -20.43 -21.92 -0.87
C GLU A 288 -20.58 -20.80 0.18
N SER A 289 -19.97 -20.99 1.33
CA SER A 289 -19.77 -19.93 2.32
C SER A 289 -18.69 -18.96 1.83
N LEU A 290 -18.87 -17.69 2.14
CA LEU A 290 -17.94 -16.62 1.78
C LEU A 290 -16.99 -16.31 2.92
#